data_8d413a374b63e9d8fa071ef7d46fb683
#
_entry.id   8d413a374b63e9d8fa071ef7d46fb683
#
_cell.length_a   1.000
_cell.length_b   1.000
_cell.length_c   1.000
_cell.angle_alpha   90.00
_cell.angle_beta   90.00
_cell.angle_gamma   90.00
#
_symmetry.space_group_name_H-M   'P 1'
#
loop_
_entity.id
_entity.type
_entity.pdbx_description
1 polymer ?
#
loop_
_entity_poly.entity_id
_entity_poly.type
_entity_poly.pdbx_seq_one_letter_code
_entity_poly.pdbx_strand_id
1 'polypeptide(L)'
;MNFFLDSALLGLEYALLAVGVYITFRILNLPDLTVDGSFTFGMAVSTVLCAAAHPFAGLLAGALAGAAAGVVTGFLQTHCKIHPILAGILTMSGLYTVNITVLGGPNVSLLDAPKFFEVLGGKAPAVGLVTAVIVVLVTLFFQTVGGLCIRAAGSNEDMVRASSINTTAVRWAALALANALVALSGAILAQCQGFGDVGAGSGMIVIGLASVIIGEVICGRRGIVIGIISAVLGSVVYRIIIALALRYNLMSANSLKLLSALIVAATLAVPAAAAAARAGRERKENRVC
;
A
#
# COMPACT_ATOMS: atom_id res chain seq x y z
N MET A 1 -6.75 -14.96 -22.36
CA MET A 1 -6.64 -13.56 -21.95
C MET A 1 -5.22 -13.09 -22.22
N ASN A 2 -4.98 -11.82 -22.50
CA ASN A 2 -3.64 -11.35 -22.88
C ASN A 2 -2.77 -11.23 -21.62
N PHE A 3 -1.62 -11.88 -21.60
CA PHE A 3 -0.64 -11.86 -20.49
C PHE A 3 -0.41 -10.46 -19.88
N PHE A 4 -0.30 -9.44 -20.71
CA PHE A 4 -0.15 -8.06 -20.22
C PHE A 4 -1.39 -7.52 -19.52
N LEU A 5 -2.57 -7.89 -19.96
CA LEU A 5 -3.84 -7.49 -19.35
C LEU A 5 -4.00 -8.10 -17.95
N ASP A 6 -3.68 -9.39 -17.80
CA ASP A 6 -3.74 -10.08 -16.52
C ASP A 6 -2.71 -9.52 -15.53
N SER A 7 -1.50 -9.20 -16.01
CA SER A 7 -0.46 -8.57 -15.20
C SER A 7 -0.83 -7.15 -14.78
N ALA A 8 -1.43 -6.36 -15.67
CA ALA A 8 -1.91 -5.01 -15.36
C ALA A 8 -3.08 -5.04 -14.35
N LEU A 9 -4.00 -6.00 -14.50
CA LEU A 9 -5.10 -6.19 -13.57
C LEU A 9 -4.59 -6.52 -12.17
N LEU A 10 -3.62 -7.45 -12.07
CA LEU A 10 -2.97 -7.75 -10.80
C LEU A 10 -2.27 -6.50 -10.22
N GLY A 11 -1.68 -5.65 -11.08
CA GLY A 11 -1.12 -4.35 -10.68
C GLY A 11 -2.16 -3.40 -10.08
N LEU A 12 -3.38 -3.37 -10.64
CA LEU A 12 -4.49 -2.58 -10.12
C LEU A 12 -5.01 -3.11 -8.78
N GLU A 13 -5.02 -4.42 -8.55
CA GLU A 13 -5.36 -5.03 -7.26
C GLU A 13 -4.42 -4.54 -6.14
N TYR A 14 -3.14 -4.29 -6.44
CA TYR A 14 -2.14 -3.75 -5.51
C TYR A 14 -2.03 -2.22 -5.53
N ALA A 15 -2.76 -1.54 -6.40
CA ALA A 15 -2.64 -0.09 -6.52
C ALA A 15 -3.04 0.64 -5.22
N LEU A 16 -4.09 0.17 -4.54
CA LEU A 16 -4.53 0.76 -3.27
C LEU A 16 -3.52 0.53 -2.14
N LEU A 17 -2.83 -0.61 -2.12
CA LEU A 17 -1.68 -0.84 -1.25
C LEU A 17 -0.58 0.21 -1.51
N ALA A 18 -0.23 0.43 -2.77
CA ALA A 18 0.80 1.41 -3.13
C ALA A 18 0.40 2.84 -2.72
N VAL A 19 -0.88 3.22 -2.89
CA VAL A 19 -1.39 4.52 -2.43
C VAL A 19 -1.36 4.63 -0.91
N GLY A 20 -1.72 3.59 -0.16
CA GLY A 20 -1.61 3.56 1.30
C GLY A 20 -0.16 3.75 1.77
N VAL A 21 0.78 3.02 1.18
CA VAL A 21 2.21 3.17 1.46
C VAL A 21 2.73 4.55 1.05
N TYR A 22 2.23 5.14 -0.06
CA TYR A 22 2.56 6.50 -0.46
C TYR A 22 2.16 7.52 0.62
N ILE A 23 0.99 7.35 1.24
CA ILE A 23 0.51 8.24 2.31
C ILE A 23 1.44 8.18 3.53
N THR A 24 1.79 6.99 4.00
CA THR A 24 2.64 6.84 5.20
C THR A 24 4.08 7.24 4.93
N PHE A 25 4.65 6.78 3.84
CA PHE A 25 6.07 6.94 3.54
C PHE A 25 6.42 8.32 2.96
N ARG A 26 5.54 8.90 2.09
CA ARG A 26 5.84 10.17 1.40
C ARG A 26 5.12 11.37 1.98
N ILE A 27 3.86 11.20 2.39
CA ILE A 27 3.10 12.34 2.91
C ILE A 27 3.38 12.52 4.40
N LEU A 28 3.33 11.44 5.18
CA LEU A 28 3.53 11.50 6.63
C LEU A 28 5.00 11.41 7.04
N ASN A 29 5.89 10.97 6.13
CA ASN A 29 7.31 10.70 6.37
C ASN A 29 7.56 9.72 7.54
N LEU A 30 6.64 8.79 7.76
CA LEU A 30 6.73 7.77 8.80
C LEU A 30 6.78 6.37 8.16
N PRO A 31 7.81 5.56 8.47
CA PRO A 31 7.83 4.15 8.07
C PRO A 31 6.79 3.39 8.89
N ASP A 32 5.74 2.88 8.23
CA ASP A 32 4.67 2.10 8.85
C ASP A 32 4.78 0.63 8.45
N LEU A 33 5.22 -0.21 9.38
CA LEU A 33 5.32 -1.66 9.18
C LEU A 33 4.01 -2.41 9.47
N THR A 34 2.94 -1.70 9.87
CA THR A 34 1.61 -2.28 10.09
C THR A 34 1.00 -2.77 8.76
N VAL A 35 1.46 -2.24 7.64
CA VAL A 35 1.00 -2.54 6.27
C VAL A 35 0.85 -4.03 6.02
N ASP A 36 1.85 -4.84 6.37
CA ASP A 36 1.83 -6.30 6.16
C ASP A 36 0.69 -6.96 6.94
N GLY A 37 0.49 -6.56 8.21
CA GLY A 37 -0.59 -7.06 9.06
C GLY A 37 -1.96 -6.59 8.60
N SER A 38 -2.10 -5.30 8.26
CA SER A 38 -3.36 -4.69 7.82
C SER A 38 -3.84 -5.24 6.49
N PHE A 39 -2.92 -5.52 5.55
CA PHE A 39 -3.23 -6.17 4.28
C PHE A 39 -3.89 -7.54 4.50
N THR A 40 -3.26 -8.36 5.33
CA THR A 40 -3.80 -9.68 5.69
C THR A 40 -5.10 -9.56 6.48
N PHE A 41 -5.26 -8.54 7.33
CA PHE A 41 -6.47 -8.33 8.11
C PHE A 41 -7.67 -8.01 7.20
N GLY A 42 -7.48 -7.11 6.23
CA GLY A 42 -8.49 -6.84 5.21
C GLY A 42 -8.85 -8.09 4.39
N MET A 43 -7.84 -8.88 4.01
CA MET A 43 -8.03 -10.16 3.34
C MET A 43 -8.85 -11.13 4.20
N ALA A 44 -8.51 -11.32 5.47
CA ALA A 44 -9.19 -12.25 6.38
C ALA A 44 -10.66 -11.86 6.60
N VAL A 45 -10.93 -10.59 6.93
CA VAL A 45 -12.29 -10.09 7.15
C VAL A 45 -13.14 -10.20 5.88
N SER A 46 -12.58 -9.83 4.73
CA SER A 46 -13.27 -9.95 3.44
C SER A 46 -13.59 -11.40 3.09
N THR A 47 -12.66 -12.33 3.37
CA THR A 47 -12.84 -13.76 3.12
C THR A 47 -14.01 -14.31 3.93
N VAL A 48 -14.09 -14.01 5.22
CA VAL A 48 -15.16 -14.51 6.10
C VAL A 48 -16.53 -13.97 5.66
N LEU A 49 -16.65 -12.67 5.36
CA LEU A 49 -17.91 -12.07 4.94
C LEU A 49 -18.31 -12.49 3.52
N CYS A 50 -17.36 -12.72 2.65
CA CYS A 50 -17.60 -13.24 1.32
C CYS A 50 -18.13 -14.69 1.38
N ALA A 51 -17.56 -15.53 2.25
CA ALA A 51 -18.06 -16.88 2.53
C ALA A 51 -19.49 -16.86 3.10
N ALA A 52 -19.87 -15.80 3.83
CA ALA A 52 -21.22 -15.55 4.29
C ALA A 52 -22.15 -14.89 3.23
N ALA A 53 -21.76 -14.93 1.95
CA ALA A 53 -22.49 -14.36 0.81
C ALA A 53 -22.67 -12.83 0.81
N HIS A 54 -21.79 -12.08 1.49
CA HIS A 54 -21.81 -10.63 1.54
C HIS A 54 -20.52 -9.99 0.99
N PRO A 55 -20.23 -10.08 -0.33
CA PRO A 55 -18.94 -9.66 -0.90
C PRO A 55 -18.65 -8.17 -0.76
N PHE A 56 -19.65 -7.28 -0.95
CA PHE A 56 -19.45 -5.82 -0.79
C PHE A 56 -19.26 -5.42 0.67
N ALA A 57 -20.01 -6.05 1.60
CA ALA A 57 -19.79 -5.85 3.03
C ALA A 57 -18.39 -6.30 3.44
N GLY A 58 -17.86 -7.37 2.82
CA GLY A 58 -16.49 -7.83 3.00
C GLY A 58 -15.43 -6.78 2.63
N LEU A 59 -15.62 -6.06 1.52
CA LEU A 59 -14.71 -4.99 1.11
C LEU A 59 -14.73 -3.82 2.12
N LEU A 60 -15.93 -3.36 2.49
CA LEU A 60 -16.10 -2.26 3.44
C LEU A 60 -15.59 -2.61 4.83
N ALA A 61 -15.98 -3.77 5.36
CA ALA A 61 -15.52 -4.23 6.66
C ALA A 61 -14.01 -4.47 6.70
N GLY A 62 -13.43 -4.99 5.60
CA GLY A 62 -11.98 -5.13 5.45
C GLY A 62 -11.26 -3.77 5.52
N ALA A 63 -11.78 -2.75 4.83
CA ALA A 63 -11.23 -1.40 4.91
C ALA A 63 -11.33 -0.81 6.33
N LEU A 64 -12.47 -0.97 7.01
CA LEU A 64 -12.66 -0.51 8.38
C LEU A 64 -11.76 -1.25 9.38
N ALA A 65 -11.55 -2.54 9.19
CA ALA A 65 -10.61 -3.33 9.98
C ALA A 65 -9.18 -2.81 9.85
N GLY A 66 -8.74 -2.50 8.62
CA GLY A 66 -7.46 -1.84 8.39
C GLY A 66 -7.36 -0.45 9.01
N ALA A 67 -8.44 0.35 8.92
CA ALA A 67 -8.50 1.65 9.60
C ALA A 67 -8.29 1.50 11.12
N ALA A 68 -8.96 0.53 11.74
CA ALA A 68 -8.81 0.24 13.17
C ALA A 68 -7.36 -0.15 13.52
N ALA A 69 -6.72 -1.00 12.70
CA ALA A 69 -5.32 -1.35 12.87
C ALA A 69 -4.40 -0.12 12.80
N GLY A 70 -4.65 0.79 11.84
CA GLY A 70 -3.92 2.06 11.71
C GLY A 70 -4.10 2.98 12.94
N VAL A 71 -5.32 3.04 13.50
CA VAL A 71 -5.58 3.79 14.75
C VAL A 71 -4.82 3.18 15.93
N VAL A 72 -4.79 1.85 16.06
CA VAL A 72 -4.01 1.18 17.13
C VAL A 72 -2.53 1.54 17.01
N THR A 73 -1.95 1.48 15.82
CA THR A 73 -0.57 1.90 15.59
C THR A 73 -0.35 3.36 15.93
N GLY A 74 -1.27 4.24 15.52
CA GLY A 74 -1.24 5.67 15.85
C GLY A 74 -1.31 5.93 17.35
N PHE A 75 -2.14 5.17 18.07
CA PHE A 75 -2.23 5.23 19.53
C PHE A 75 -0.91 4.85 20.21
N LEU A 76 -0.29 3.74 19.78
CA LEU A 76 1.02 3.31 20.29
C LEU A 76 2.10 4.36 20.09
N GLN A 77 2.11 5.02 18.92
CA GLN A 77 3.09 6.05 18.60
C GLN A 77 2.89 7.33 19.41
N THR A 78 1.64 7.75 19.63
CA THR A 78 1.36 9.08 20.20
C THR A 78 1.16 9.04 21.70
N HIS A 79 0.39 8.10 22.26
CA HIS A 79 0.12 7.98 23.69
C HIS A 79 1.20 7.18 24.41
N CYS A 80 1.60 6.04 23.86
CA CYS A 80 2.65 5.22 24.46
C CYS A 80 4.07 5.74 24.10
N LYS A 81 4.18 6.73 23.21
CA LYS A 81 5.46 7.32 22.74
C LYS A 81 6.45 6.28 22.20
N ILE A 82 5.94 5.19 21.64
CA ILE A 82 6.74 4.12 21.04
C ILE A 82 7.24 4.61 19.69
N HIS A 83 8.50 4.29 19.36
CA HIS A 83 9.08 4.64 18.06
C HIS A 83 8.23 4.09 16.91
N PRO A 84 7.96 4.85 15.83
CA PRO A 84 7.05 4.45 14.76
C PRO A 84 7.29 3.06 14.17
N ILE A 85 8.55 2.71 13.91
CA ILE A 85 8.92 1.38 13.40
C ILE A 85 8.53 0.28 14.37
N LEU A 86 8.82 0.47 15.67
CA LEU A 86 8.52 -0.53 16.69
C LEU A 86 7.01 -0.68 16.91
N ALA A 87 6.27 0.42 16.91
CA ALA A 87 4.80 0.40 17.01
C ALA A 87 4.20 -0.41 15.84
N GLY A 88 4.68 -0.21 14.61
CA GLY A 88 4.26 -0.97 13.43
C GLY A 88 4.55 -2.47 13.56
N ILE A 89 5.74 -2.85 14.03
CA ILE A 89 6.12 -4.26 14.27
C ILE A 89 5.22 -4.89 15.33
N LEU A 90 4.95 -4.20 16.44
CA LEU A 90 4.09 -4.71 17.51
C LEU A 90 2.65 -4.93 17.00
N THR A 91 2.10 -3.96 16.28
CA THR A 91 0.75 -4.08 15.71
C THR A 91 0.70 -5.20 14.67
N MET A 92 1.68 -5.30 13.78
CA MET A 92 1.77 -6.37 12.77
C MET A 92 1.82 -7.75 13.44
N SER A 93 2.63 -7.91 14.51
CA SER A 93 2.75 -9.17 15.24
C SER A 93 1.45 -9.53 15.97
N GLY A 94 0.77 -8.56 16.57
CA GLY A 94 -0.55 -8.75 17.18
C GLY A 94 -1.62 -9.12 16.16
N LEU A 95 -1.62 -8.44 15.01
CA LEU A 95 -2.55 -8.71 13.91
C LEU A 95 -2.39 -10.11 13.32
N TYR A 96 -1.20 -10.71 13.37
CA TYR A 96 -1.02 -12.08 12.90
C TYR A 96 -1.95 -13.06 13.63
N THR A 97 -2.03 -12.97 14.97
CA THR A 97 -2.93 -13.81 15.77
C THR A 97 -4.40 -13.49 15.49
N VAL A 98 -4.74 -12.20 15.37
CA VAL A 98 -6.11 -11.78 15.02
C VAL A 98 -6.51 -12.30 13.66
N ASN A 99 -5.64 -12.22 12.67
CA ASN A 99 -5.88 -12.66 11.30
C ASN A 99 -6.17 -14.17 11.23
N ILE A 100 -5.36 -14.99 11.90
CA ILE A 100 -5.57 -16.45 11.91
C ILE A 100 -6.85 -16.83 12.67
N THR A 101 -7.18 -16.08 13.73
CA THR A 101 -8.40 -16.30 14.51
C THR A 101 -9.65 -15.92 13.71
N VAL A 102 -9.62 -14.78 13.02
CA VAL A 102 -10.73 -14.30 12.18
C VAL A 102 -10.92 -15.22 10.98
N LEU A 103 -9.84 -15.64 10.33
CA LEU A 103 -9.91 -16.51 9.16
C LEU A 103 -10.33 -17.95 9.53
N GLY A 104 -10.08 -18.38 10.77
CA GLY A 104 -10.38 -19.74 11.25
C GLY A 104 -9.38 -20.81 10.79
N GLY A 105 -8.28 -20.41 10.13
CA GLY A 105 -7.23 -21.30 9.66
C GLY A 105 -6.17 -20.56 8.85
N PRO A 106 -5.09 -21.23 8.44
CA PRO A 106 -4.01 -20.59 7.69
C PRO A 106 -4.40 -20.18 6.27
N ASN A 107 -5.34 -20.92 5.66
CA ASN A 107 -5.85 -20.66 4.31
C ASN A 107 -7.31 -21.07 4.21
N VAL A 108 -8.17 -20.20 3.66
CA VAL A 108 -9.61 -20.46 3.48
C VAL A 108 -9.99 -20.20 2.03
N SER A 109 -10.63 -21.19 1.40
CA SER A 109 -11.08 -21.12 0.01
C SER A 109 -12.40 -20.37 -0.12
N LEU A 110 -12.52 -19.59 -1.20
CA LEU A 110 -13.72 -18.84 -1.60
C LEU A 110 -14.28 -19.31 -2.94
N LEU A 111 -13.98 -20.56 -3.36
CA LEU A 111 -14.35 -21.03 -4.71
C LEU A 111 -15.86 -20.97 -4.95
N ASP A 112 -16.66 -21.33 -3.94
CA ASP A 112 -18.13 -21.40 -4.03
C ASP A 112 -18.84 -20.13 -3.52
N ALA A 113 -18.08 -19.11 -3.07
CA ALA A 113 -18.65 -17.87 -2.54
C ALA A 113 -18.91 -16.84 -3.65
N PRO A 114 -20.02 -16.08 -3.60
CA PRO A 114 -20.27 -14.98 -4.54
C PRO A 114 -19.23 -13.89 -4.40
N LYS A 115 -18.73 -13.36 -5.50
CA LYS A 115 -17.67 -12.37 -5.53
C LYS A 115 -18.19 -11.02 -6.06
N PHE A 116 -17.62 -9.92 -5.59
CA PHE A 116 -18.09 -8.57 -5.96
C PHE A 116 -18.05 -8.32 -7.48
N PHE A 117 -17.11 -8.91 -8.19
CA PHE A 117 -16.94 -8.72 -9.63
C PHE A 117 -17.98 -9.47 -10.48
N GLU A 118 -18.70 -10.46 -9.94
CA GLU A 118 -19.77 -11.15 -10.63
C GLU A 118 -20.96 -10.22 -10.88
N VAL A 119 -21.20 -9.29 -9.93
CA VAL A 119 -22.25 -8.27 -10.04
C VAL A 119 -21.87 -7.14 -11.01
N LEU A 120 -20.57 -6.85 -11.17
CA LEU A 120 -20.04 -5.72 -11.94
C LEU A 120 -19.60 -6.09 -13.37
N GLY A 121 -20.04 -7.25 -13.88
CA GLY A 121 -19.80 -7.65 -15.27
C GLY A 121 -18.41 -8.19 -15.56
N GLY A 122 -17.66 -8.61 -14.54
CA GLY A 122 -16.38 -9.29 -14.70
C GLY A 122 -15.25 -8.70 -13.84
N LYS A 123 -14.15 -9.47 -13.73
CA LYS A 123 -13.03 -9.14 -12.84
C LYS A 123 -12.34 -7.82 -13.23
N ALA A 124 -12.01 -7.64 -14.51
CA ALA A 124 -11.25 -6.47 -14.98
C ALA A 124 -12.02 -5.14 -14.81
N PRO A 125 -13.28 -5.01 -15.28
CA PRO A 125 -14.02 -3.76 -15.10
C PRO A 125 -14.32 -3.47 -13.61
N ALA A 126 -14.60 -4.50 -12.81
CA ALA A 126 -14.91 -4.33 -11.40
C ALA A 126 -13.72 -3.78 -10.60
N VAL A 127 -12.54 -4.40 -10.74
CA VAL A 127 -11.31 -3.96 -10.06
C VAL A 127 -10.92 -2.56 -10.55
N GLY A 128 -10.98 -2.31 -11.87
CA GLY A 128 -10.69 -1.00 -12.45
C GLY A 128 -11.60 0.11 -11.92
N LEU A 129 -12.91 -0.15 -11.88
CA LEU A 129 -13.90 0.79 -11.37
C LEU A 129 -13.68 1.10 -9.87
N VAL A 130 -13.57 0.07 -9.04
CA VAL A 130 -13.37 0.24 -7.59
C VAL A 130 -12.08 1.01 -7.31
N THR A 131 -10.97 0.61 -7.95
CA THR A 131 -9.69 1.30 -7.79
C THR A 131 -9.77 2.76 -8.24
N ALA A 132 -10.37 3.04 -9.40
CA ALA A 132 -10.55 4.41 -9.91
C ALA A 132 -11.38 5.28 -8.97
N VAL A 133 -12.53 4.78 -8.48
CA VAL A 133 -13.38 5.50 -7.53
C VAL A 133 -12.62 5.82 -6.25
N ILE A 134 -11.92 4.86 -5.66
CA ILE A 134 -11.17 5.08 -4.43
C ILE A 134 -10.01 6.06 -4.64
N VAL A 135 -9.28 5.96 -5.74
CA VAL A 135 -8.19 6.89 -6.09
C VAL A 135 -8.71 8.32 -6.24
N VAL A 136 -9.87 8.50 -6.88
CA VAL A 136 -10.53 9.81 -6.99
C VAL A 136 -10.94 10.34 -5.62
N LEU A 137 -11.58 9.52 -4.77
CA LEU A 137 -11.99 9.90 -3.42
C LEU A 137 -10.79 10.31 -2.55
N VAL A 138 -9.70 9.54 -2.59
CA VAL A 138 -8.46 9.86 -1.86
C VAL A 138 -7.85 11.16 -2.39
N THR A 139 -7.82 11.35 -3.70
CA THR A 139 -7.30 12.57 -4.32
C THR A 139 -8.11 13.80 -3.90
N LEU A 140 -9.43 13.70 -3.91
CA LEU A 140 -10.34 14.76 -3.43
C LEU A 140 -10.14 15.02 -1.93
N PHE A 141 -10.03 13.96 -1.12
CA PHE A 141 -9.76 14.10 0.31
C PHE A 141 -8.48 14.90 0.58
N PHE A 142 -7.39 14.64 -0.16
CA PHE A 142 -6.14 15.40 0.00
C PHE A 142 -6.21 16.86 -0.49
N GLN A 143 -7.26 17.25 -1.17
CA GLN A 143 -7.55 18.66 -1.50
C GLN A 143 -8.37 19.37 -0.42
N THR A 144 -8.95 18.63 0.54
CA THR A 144 -9.67 19.22 1.69
C THR A 144 -8.73 19.73 2.76
N VAL A 145 -9.28 20.46 3.73
CA VAL A 145 -8.54 20.96 4.91
C VAL A 145 -7.91 19.79 5.69
N GLY A 146 -8.61 18.67 5.85
CA GLY A 146 -8.08 17.47 6.51
C GLY A 146 -6.83 16.92 5.82
N GLY A 147 -6.86 16.79 4.50
CA GLY A 147 -5.70 16.38 3.71
C GLY A 147 -4.53 17.38 3.78
N LEU A 148 -4.84 18.68 3.83
CA LEU A 148 -3.82 19.72 4.00
C LEU A 148 -3.13 19.62 5.38
N CYS A 149 -3.91 19.35 6.45
CA CYS A 149 -3.36 19.13 7.80
C CYS A 149 -2.42 17.91 7.84
N ILE A 150 -2.77 16.81 7.19
CA ILE A 150 -1.92 15.61 7.10
C ILE A 150 -0.59 15.94 6.40
N ARG A 151 -0.65 16.67 5.29
CA ARG A 151 0.55 17.12 4.54
C ARG A 151 1.44 18.01 5.36
N ALA A 152 0.84 19.00 6.04
CA ALA A 152 1.57 19.93 6.89
C ALA A 152 2.24 19.18 8.06
N ALA A 153 1.54 18.24 8.71
CA ALA A 153 2.08 17.43 9.81
C ALA A 153 3.26 16.55 9.37
N GLY A 154 3.24 16.01 8.17
CA GLY A 154 4.35 15.24 7.62
C GLY A 154 5.57 16.08 7.22
N SER A 155 5.38 17.36 6.90
CA SER A 155 6.49 18.26 6.56
C SER A 155 7.13 18.93 7.77
N ASN A 156 6.32 19.39 8.72
CA ASN A 156 6.80 20.02 9.96
C ASN A 156 5.73 19.94 11.06
N GLU A 157 5.88 18.97 11.97
CA GLU A 157 4.94 18.73 13.06
C GLU A 157 4.90 19.92 14.06
N ASP A 158 6.03 20.55 14.36
CA ASP A 158 6.10 21.66 15.31
C ASP A 158 5.33 22.89 14.81
N MET A 159 5.41 23.16 13.51
CA MET A 159 4.65 24.25 12.89
C MET A 159 3.13 23.99 12.97
N VAL A 160 2.69 22.76 12.74
CA VAL A 160 1.27 22.37 12.82
C VAL A 160 0.77 22.49 14.25
N ARG A 161 1.58 22.08 15.23
CA ARG A 161 1.29 22.23 16.65
C ARG A 161 1.17 23.71 17.06
N ALA A 162 2.05 24.56 16.58
CA ALA A 162 2.00 26.01 16.81
C ALA A 162 0.74 26.66 16.21
N SER A 163 0.15 26.05 15.17
CA SER A 163 -1.11 26.49 14.55
C SER A 163 -2.36 25.99 15.26
N SER A 164 -2.25 25.50 16.51
CA SER A 164 -3.35 24.96 17.35
C SER A 164 -4.06 23.74 16.75
N ILE A 165 -3.44 23.04 15.80
CA ILE A 165 -3.98 21.82 15.21
C ILE A 165 -3.51 20.61 16.04
N ASN A 166 -4.44 19.70 16.36
CA ASN A 166 -4.13 18.47 17.09
C ASN A 166 -3.36 17.48 16.20
N THR A 167 -2.02 17.50 16.29
CA THR A 167 -1.13 16.63 15.52
C THR A 167 -1.36 15.13 15.79
N THR A 168 -1.79 14.78 17.01
CA THR A 168 -2.15 13.40 17.38
C THR A 168 -3.33 12.90 16.56
N ALA A 169 -4.42 13.67 16.51
CA ALA A 169 -5.60 13.29 15.72
C ALA A 169 -5.30 13.21 14.21
N VAL A 170 -4.48 14.14 13.71
CA VAL A 170 -4.04 14.15 12.30
C VAL A 170 -3.22 12.90 11.98
N ARG A 171 -2.31 12.50 12.86
CA ARG A 171 -1.51 11.28 12.68
C ARG A 171 -2.37 10.01 12.71
N TRP A 172 -3.34 9.93 13.63
CA TRP A 172 -4.27 8.79 13.68
C TRP A 172 -5.11 8.70 12.41
N ALA A 173 -5.66 9.82 11.95
CA ALA A 173 -6.45 9.86 10.73
C ALA A 173 -5.64 9.44 9.49
N ALA A 174 -4.38 9.87 9.41
CA ALA A 174 -3.50 9.52 8.31
C ALA A 174 -3.13 8.02 8.31
N LEU A 175 -2.78 7.45 9.47
CA LEU A 175 -2.49 6.02 9.60
C LEU A 175 -3.73 5.16 9.39
N ALA A 176 -4.90 5.60 9.89
CA ALA A 176 -6.17 4.92 9.65
C ALA A 176 -6.52 4.88 8.16
N LEU A 177 -6.42 6.02 7.47
CA LEU A 177 -6.69 6.10 6.04
C LEU A 177 -5.73 5.23 5.22
N ALA A 178 -4.44 5.29 5.51
CA ALA A 178 -3.43 4.52 4.82
C ALA A 178 -3.65 3.01 4.98
N ASN A 179 -3.84 2.56 6.22
CA ASN A 179 -4.09 1.14 6.52
C ASN A 179 -5.47 0.65 6.04
N ALA A 180 -6.47 1.53 5.94
CA ALA A 180 -7.75 1.23 5.30
C ALA A 180 -7.58 0.89 3.81
N LEU A 181 -6.77 1.67 3.08
CA LEU A 181 -6.48 1.44 1.67
C LEU A 181 -5.67 0.15 1.46
N VAL A 182 -4.69 -0.08 2.32
CA VAL A 182 -3.89 -1.31 2.32
C VAL A 182 -4.78 -2.54 2.53
N ALA A 183 -5.63 -2.51 3.54
CA ALA A 183 -6.56 -3.60 3.86
C ALA A 183 -7.60 -3.82 2.77
N LEU A 184 -8.10 -2.74 2.15
CA LEU A 184 -9.00 -2.82 1.01
C LEU A 184 -8.34 -3.49 -0.20
N SER A 185 -7.06 -3.22 -0.45
CA SER A 185 -6.28 -3.94 -1.47
C SER A 185 -6.22 -5.46 -1.15
N GLY A 186 -5.97 -5.83 0.10
CA GLY A 186 -6.00 -7.22 0.55
C GLY A 186 -7.38 -7.88 0.39
N ALA A 187 -8.44 -7.14 0.71
CA ALA A 187 -9.83 -7.58 0.55
C ALA A 187 -10.20 -7.84 -0.93
N ILE A 188 -9.82 -6.95 -1.83
CA ILE A 188 -10.00 -7.12 -3.28
C ILE A 188 -9.23 -8.34 -3.77
N LEU A 189 -7.97 -8.46 -3.36
CA LEU A 189 -7.11 -9.56 -3.77
C LEU A 189 -7.69 -10.92 -3.34
N ALA A 190 -8.18 -11.06 -2.10
CA ALA A 190 -8.82 -12.28 -1.60
C ALA A 190 -9.96 -12.75 -2.50
N GLN A 191 -10.87 -11.85 -2.84
CA GLN A 191 -12.00 -12.17 -3.70
C GLN A 191 -11.56 -12.44 -5.15
N CYS A 192 -10.53 -11.75 -5.65
CA CYS A 192 -9.99 -11.95 -6.98
C CYS A 192 -9.23 -13.27 -7.14
N GLN A 193 -8.51 -13.70 -6.11
CA GLN A 193 -7.77 -14.97 -6.10
C GLN A 193 -8.66 -16.16 -5.72
N GLY A 194 -9.77 -15.92 -5.01
CA GLY A 194 -10.69 -16.92 -4.55
C GLY A 194 -10.20 -17.70 -3.30
N PHE A 195 -9.30 -17.13 -2.53
CA PHE A 195 -8.86 -17.64 -1.23
C PHE A 195 -8.27 -16.54 -0.35
N GLY A 196 -8.31 -16.73 0.96
CA GLY A 196 -7.60 -15.92 1.95
C GLY A 196 -6.46 -16.70 2.56
N ASP A 197 -5.28 -16.09 2.67
CA ASP A 197 -4.08 -16.69 3.25
C ASP A 197 -3.46 -15.74 4.27
N VAL A 198 -3.19 -16.22 5.49
CA VAL A 198 -2.56 -15.46 6.56
C VAL A 198 -1.13 -15.04 6.21
N GLY A 199 -0.44 -15.79 5.38
CA GLY A 199 0.92 -15.48 4.92
C GLY A 199 0.99 -14.43 3.80
N ALA A 200 -0.15 -14.05 3.20
CA ALA A 200 -0.20 -13.18 2.02
C ALA A 200 0.38 -11.78 2.27
N GLY A 201 0.26 -11.25 3.49
CA GLY A 201 0.78 -9.93 3.84
C GLY A 201 2.30 -9.82 3.96
N SER A 202 2.99 -10.96 4.05
CA SER A 202 4.43 -10.96 4.28
C SER A 202 5.24 -10.33 3.13
N GLY A 203 5.82 -9.15 3.36
CA GLY A 203 6.62 -8.40 2.40
C GLY A 203 5.82 -7.44 1.51
N MET A 204 4.55 -7.19 1.83
CA MET A 204 3.71 -6.25 1.06
C MET A 204 4.21 -4.81 1.14
N ILE A 205 4.81 -4.42 2.26
CA ILE A 205 5.45 -3.11 2.38
C ILE A 205 6.55 -2.91 1.33
N VAL A 206 7.33 -3.96 1.03
CA VAL A 206 8.40 -3.90 0.03
C VAL A 206 7.81 -3.69 -1.36
N ILE A 207 6.71 -4.38 -1.69
CA ILE A 207 5.98 -4.22 -2.95
C ILE A 207 5.39 -2.82 -3.05
N GLY A 208 4.79 -2.32 -1.97
CA GLY A 208 4.24 -0.96 -1.92
C GLY A 208 5.30 0.11 -2.14
N LEU A 209 6.43 0.01 -1.44
CA LEU A 209 7.57 0.94 -1.60
C LEU A 209 8.16 0.88 -3.01
N ALA A 210 8.35 -0.33 -3.57
CA ALA A 210 8.81 -0.49 -4.95
C ALA A 210 7.89 0.24 -5.94
N SER A 211 6.58 0.02 -5.78
CA SER A 211 5.56 0.65 -6.62
C SER A 211 5.62 2.17 -6.55
N VAL A 212 5.70 2.73 -5.33
CA VAL A 212 5.82 4.18 -5.12
C VAL A 212 7.08 4.74 -5.79
N ILE A 213 8.23 4.09 -5.60
CA ILE A 213 9.51 4.59 -6.12
C ILE A 213 9.55 4.50 -7.65
N ILE A 214 9.09 3.38 -8.24
CA ILE A 214 8.99 3.23 -9.70
C ILE A 214 8.07 4.30 -10.27
N GLY A 215 6.92 4.53 -9.64
CA GLY A 215 5.98 5.57 -10.04
C GLY A 215 6.61 6.96 -10.01
N GLU A 216 7.34 7.31 -8.94
CA GLU A 216 8.04 8.60 -8.82
C GLU A 216 9.15 8.78 -9.86
N VAL A 217 9.84 7.71 -10.25
CA VAL A 217 10.86 7.77 -11.32
C VAL A 217 10.21 8.09 -12.67
N ILE A 218 9.02 7.54 -12.92
CA ILE A 218 8.30 7.73 -14.20
C ILE A 218 7.62 9.10 -14.27
N CYS A 219 6.84 9.47 -13.24
CA CYS A 219 6.00 10.68 -13.26
C CYS A 219 6.68 11.92 -12.64
N GLY A 220 7.75 11.72 -11.88
CA GLY A 220 8.42 12.78 -11.12
C GLY A 220 7.64 13.17 -9.85
N ARG A 221 8.27 14.07 -9.04
CA ARG A 221 7.72 14.56 -7.76
C ARG A 221 7.06 15.92 -7.95
N ARG A 222 5.89 15.99 -8.57
CA ARG A 222 5.23 17.26 -8.96
C ARG A 222 3.94 17.59 -8.20
N GLY A 223 3.74 17.03 -7.00
CA GLY A 223 2.55 17.30 -6.18
C GLY A 223 1.79 16.02 -5.83
N ILE A 224 0.76 16.16 -4.95
CA ILE A 224 0.06 15.00 -4.38
C ILE A 224 -0.76 14.22 -5.38
N VAL A 225 -1.50 14.91 -6.24
CA VAL A 225 -2.35 14.26 -7.25
C VAL A 225 -1.49 13.38 -8.18
N ILE A 226 -0.39 13.95 -8.68
CA ILE A 226 0.57 13.23 -9.51
C ILE A 226 1.22 12.10 -8.70
N GLY A 227 1.52 12.31 -7.42
CA GLY A 227 2.07 11.29 -6.54
C GLY A 227 1.14 10.09 -6.33
N ILE A 228 -0.16 10.31 -6.12
CA ILE A 228 -1.15 9.23 -6.01
C ILE A 228 -1.27 8.47 -7.34
N ILE A 229 -1.38 9.18 -8.46
CA ILE A 229 -1.43 8.57 -9.79
C ILE A 229 -0.13 7.80 -10.09
N SER A 230 1.02 8.35 -9.70
CA SER A 230 2.32 7.69 -9.87
C SER A 230 2.41 6.39 -9.09
N ALA A 231 1.87 6.32 -7.85
CA ALA A 231 1.83 5.10 -7.08
C ALA A 231 0.99 4.01 -7.75
N VAL A 232 -0.16 4.38 -8.34
CA VAL A 232 -1.01 3.47 -9.13
C VAL A 232 -0.29 2.97 -10.38
N LEU A 233 0.30 3.87 -11.16
CA LEU A 233 1.07 3.48 -12.35
C LEU A 233 2.29 2.63 -11.99
N GLY A 234 2.97 2.98 -10.90
CA GLY A 234 4.12 2.23 -10.41
C GLY A 234 3.76 0.80 -10.00
N SER A 235 2.58 0.57 -9.39
CA SER A 235 2.13 -0.78 -9.04
C SER A 235 1.87 -1.64 -10.27
N VAL A 236 1.28 -1.06 -11.32
CA VAL A 236 1.05 -1.75 -12.59
C VAL A 236 2.38 -2.10 -13.26
N VAL A 237 3.30 -1.13 -13.37
CA VAL A 237 4.63 -1.35 -13.97
C VAL A 237 5.42 -2.39 -13.19
N TYR A 238 5.42 -2.31 -11.85
CA TYR A 238 6.08 -3.28 -11.00
C TYR A 238 5.58 -4.71 -11.27
N ARG A 239 4.25 -4.90 -11.35
CA ARG A 239 3.66 -6.21 -11.63
C ARG A 239 3.97 -6.73 -13.04
N ILE A 240 4.02 -5.86 -14.03
CA ILE A 240 4.44 -6.23 -15.40
C ILE A 240 5.89 -6.69 -15.38
N ILE A 241 6.79 -6.00 -14.66
CA ILE A 241 8.21 -6.40 -14.56
C ILE A 241 8.33 -7.79 -13.93
N ILE A 242 7.62 -8.05 -12.82
CA ILE A 242 7.60 -9.38 -12.17
C ILE A 242 7.07 -10.45 -13.11
N ALA A 243 5.98 -10.16 -13.81
CA ALA A 243 5.35 -11.12 -14.72
C ALA A 243 6.28 -11.45 -15.92
N LEU A 244 7.00 -10.45 -16.46
CA LEU A 244 8.01 -10.67 -17.49
C LEU A 244 9.17 -11.53 -16.98
N ALA A 245 9.67 -11.28 -15.78
CA ALA A 245 10.74 -12.06 -15.19
C ALA A 245 10.37 -13.54 -15.01
N LEU A 246 9.11 -13.81 -14.62
CA LEU A 246 8.57 -15.17 -14.54
C LEU A 246 8.39 -15.82 -15.92
N ARG A 247 7.88 -15.07 -16.89
CA ARG A 247 7.64 -15.58 -18.25
C ARG A 247 8.92 -16.04 -18.94
N TYR A 248 10.02 -15.31 -18.73
CA TYR A 248 11.32 -15.66 -19.32
C TYR A 248 12.11 -16.68 -18.47
N ASN A 249 11.49 -17.29 -17.46
CA ASN A 249 12.13 -18.24 -16.53
C ASN A 249 13.48 -17.73 -15.97
N LEU A 250 13.61 -16.41 -15.82
CA LEU A 250 14.83 -15.81 -15.26
C LEU A 250 15.04 -16.23 -13.80
N MET A 251 13.93 -16.56 -13.10
CA MET A 251 13.96 -17.02 -11.71
C MET A 251 12.77 -17.94 -11.42
N SER A 252 12.96 -18.85 -10.44
CA SER A 252 11.87 -19.73 -9.97
C SER A 252 10.83 -18.93 -9.16
N ALA A 253 9.61 -19.45 -9.05
CA ALA A 253 8.54 -18.85 -8.26
C ALA A 253 8.93 -18.63 -6.79
N ASN A 254 9.80 -19.47 -6.24
CA ASN A 254 10.30 -19.37 -4.87
C ASN A 254 11.23 -18.15 -4.66
N SER A 255 11.80 -17.61 -5.73
CA SER A 255 12.73 -16.47 -5.70
C SER A 255 12.05 -15.12 -5.89
N LEU A 256 10.70 -15.07 -5.94
CA LEU A 256 9.95 -13.81 -6.15
C LEU A 256 10.24 -12.74 -5.10
N LYS A 257 10.40 -13.13 -3.83
CA LYS A 257 10.75 -12.19 -2.75
C LYS A 257 12.16 -11.61 -2.94
N LEU A 258 13.10 -12.41 -3.41
CA LEU A 258 14.46 -11.96 -3.72
C LEU A 258 14.45 -11.02 -4.93
N LEU A 259 13.70 -11.36 -5.98
CA LEU A 259 13.54 -10.51 -7.15
C LEU A 259 12.92 -9.15 -6.78
N SER A 260 11.88 -9.14 -5.95
CA SER A 260 11.27 -7.90 -5.47
C SER A 260 12.27 -7.03 -4.70
N ALA A 261 13.06 -7.62 -3.82
CA ALA A 261 14.10 -6.91 -3.06
C ALA A 261 15.19 -6.34 -3.99
N LEU A 262 15.61 -7.08 -5.03
CA LEU A 262 16.58 -6.60 -6.02
C LEU A 262 16.01 -5.43 -6.85
N ILE A 263 14.76 -5.50 -7.27
CA ILE A 263 14.11 -4.40 -8.01
C ILE A 263 14.06 -3.15 -7.13
N VAL A 264 13.67 -3.28 -5.85
CA VAL A 264 13.65 -2.15 -4.91
C VAL A 264 15.05 -1.58 -4.72
N ALA A 265 16.06 -2.43 -4.49
CA ALA A 265 17.43 -1.99 -4.34
C ALA A 265 17.95 -1.26 -5.59
N ALA A 266 17.67 -1.78 -6.78
CA ALA A 266 18.04 -1.15 -8.03
C ALA A 266 17.34 0.20 -8.24
N THR A 267 16.03 0.29 -7.98
CA THR A 267 15.26 1.53 -8.12
C THR A 267 15.67 2.61 -7.13
N LEU A 268 16.12 2.23 -5.94
CA LEU A 268 16.69 3.17 -4.94
C LEU A 268 18.13 3.57 -5.29
N ALA A 269 18.94 2.65 -5.79
CA ALA A 269 20.33 2.89 -6.12
C ALA A 269 20.52 3.82 -7.33
N VAL A 270 19.68 3.71 -8.36
CA VAL A 270 19.78 4.51 -9.59
C VAL A 270 19.69 6.03 -9.33
N PRO A 271 18.67 6.58 -8.62
CA PRO A 271 18.63 8.01 -8.35
C PRO A 271 19.75 8.46 -7.40
N ALA A 272 20.15 7.61 -6.43
CA ALA A 272 21.26 7.90 -5.52
C ALA A 272 22.60 7.99 -6.28
N ALA A 273 22.88 7.06 -7.18
CA ALA A 273 24.07 7.07 -8.03
C ALA A 273 24.09 8.28 -8.99
N ALA A 274 22.91 8.63 -9.58
CA ALA A 274 22.80 9.79 -10.43
C ALA A 274 23.03 11.12 -9.68
N ALA A 275 22.53 11.23 -8.43
CA ALA A 275 22.78 12.39 -7.57
C ALA A 275 24.27 12.48 -7.17
N ALA A 276 24.90 11.38 -6.80
CA ALA A 276 26.33 11.33 -6.49
C ALA A 276 27.22 11.71 -7.70
N ALA A 277 26.84 11.23 -8.90
CA ALA A 277 27.53 11.58 -10.12
C ALA A 277 27.43 13.08 -10.47
N ARG A 278 26.28 13.73 -10.22
CA ARG A 278 26.08 15.18 -10.41
C ARG A 278 26.91 15.99 -9.41
N ALA A 279 26.84 15.63 -8.13
CA ALA A 279 27.66 16.28 -7.09
C ALA A 279 29.18 16.13 -7.33
N GLY A 280 29.61 15.00 -7.90
CA GLY A 280 30.99 14.77 -8.30
C GLY A 280 31.44 15.64 -9.49
N ARG A 281 30.52 15.95 -10.42
CA ARG A 281 30.77 16.89 -11.52
C ARG A 281 30.88 18.35 -11.04
N GLU A 282 29.96 18.80 -10.22
CA GLU A 282 29.98 20.15 -9.64
C GLU A 282 31.25 20.38 -8.78
N ARG A 283 31.69 19.37 -8.01
CA ARG A 283 32.97 19.47 -7.28
C ARG A 283 34.19 19.55 -8.19
N LYS A 284 34.16 18.92 -9.36
CA LYS A 284 35.26 19.02 -10.34
C LYS A 284 35.28 20.38 -11.03
N GLU A 285 34.11 20.93 -11.39
CA GLU A 285 34.03 22.29 -11.98
C GLU A 285 34.48 23.36 -11.01
N ASN A 286 34.08 23.30 -9.73
CA ASN A 286 34.52 24.23 -8.69
C ASN A 286 36.01 24.10 -8.27
N ARG A 287 36.73 23.08 -8.74
CA ARG A 287 38.19 22.94 -8.52
C ARG A 287 39.03 23.44 -9.68
N VAL A 288 38.43 23.79 -10.81
CA VAL A 288 39.10 24.28 -12.01
C VAL A 288 39.00 25.82 -12.14
N CYS A 289 38.14 26.44 -11.33
CA CYS A 289 38.13 27.90 -11.08
C CYS A 289 38.87 28.23 -9.79
#